data_0eb7724c6822a60ccd116acb2d897912
#
_entry.id   0eb7724c6822a60ccd116acb2d897912
#
_cell.length_a   1.000
_cell.length_b   1.000
_cell.length_c   1.000
_cell.angle_alpha   90.00
_cell.angle_beta   90.00
_cell.angle_gamma   90.00
#
_symmetry.space_group_name_H-M   'P 1'
#
loop_
_entity.id
_entity.type
_entity.pdbx_description
1 polymer ?
#
loop_
_entity_poly.entity_id
_entity_poly.type
_entity_poly.pdbx_seq_one_letter_code
_entity_poly.pdbx_strand_id
1 'polypeptide(L)'
;MSEAYGEDLAYIHDAGHGDLARAAATTVVELLRRAGKPRGRVVDLGCGSGIFARALLDAGHPVIGWDISAAMIAVARERAPGADLRLGSFLDAELPPCAAVTAIGECLSYLFDEGVAGSGLDRLFARIHQALEPGGLLVFDVAAPGRVRGRSPQRSWREGGDWAVLVEVDEDATAQRLTRAITTFRAVPARGEGSSRATAAPASACNPAAAPNRS
;
A
#
# COMPACT_ATOMS: atom_id res chain seq x y z
N MET A 1 9.15 15.20 -7.99
CA MET A 1 8.40 13.98 -7.61
C MET A 1 7.29 14.44 -6.70
N SER A 2 6.02 14.29 -7.10
CA SER A 2 4.90 14.63 -6.22
C SER A 2 4.91 13.66 -5.04
N GLU A 3 4.82 14.16 -3.81
CA GLU A 3 4.67 13.32 -2.63
C GLU A 3 3.38 12.52 -2.76
N ALA A 4 3.49 11.25 -3.13
CA ALA A 4 2.35 10.36 -3.33
C ALA A 4 1.49 10.21 -2.05
N TYR A 5 2.13 10.27 -0.87
CA TYR A 5 1.51 10.28 0.44
C TYR A 5 2.28 11.27 1.33
N GLY A 6 1.77 12.50 1.46
CA GLY A 6 2.29 13.49 2.41
C GLY A 6 1.93 13.13 3.87
N GLU A 7 2.48 13.89 4.83
CA GLU A 7 2.35 13.61 6.26
C GLU A 7 0.89 13.47 6.73
N ASP A 8 -0.01 14.36 6.30
CA ASP A 8 -1.40 14.34 6.73
C ASP A 8 -2.13 13.10 6.20
N LEU A 9 -1.88 12.72 4.93
CA LEU A 9 -2.50 11.52 4.35
C LEU A 9 -1.93 10.25 4.97
N ALA A 10 -0.63 10.20 5.27
CA ALA A 10 -0.01 9.08 5.97
C ALA A 10 -0.60 8.89 7.36
N TYR A 11 -0.77 9.98 8.11
CA TYR A 11 -1.43 9.97 9.43
C TYR A 11 -2.87 9.45 9.35
N ILE A 12 -3.67 10.00 8.43
CA ILE A 12 -5.09 9.61 8.26
C ILE A 12 -5.21 8.15 7.82
N HIS A 13 -4.36 7.71 6.89
CA HIS A 13 -4.32 6.33 6.45
C HIS A 13 -4.00 5.39 7.61
N ASP A 14 -3.05 5.76 8.43
CA ASP A 14 -2.65 5.00 9.61
C ASP A 14 -3.77 4.91 10.65
N ALA A 15 -4.41 6.04 10.97
CA ALA A 15 -5.45 6.13 11.98
C ALA A 15 -6.77 5.48 11.54
N GLY A 16 -7.10 5.52 10.24
CA GLY A 16 -8.44 5.20 9.74
C GLY A 16 -8.57 3.97 8.84
N HIS A 17 -7.46 3.42 8.31
CA HIS A 17 -7.51 2.42 7.23
C HIS A 17 -6.69 1.13 7.50
N GLY A 18 -6.40 0.81 8.76
CA GLY A 18 -5.59 -0.35 9.12
C GLY A 18 -6.28 -1.71 9.05
N ASP A 19 -7.59 -1.78 8.84
CA ASP A 19 -8.35 -3.04 8.95
C ASP A 19 -7.98 -4.05 7.87
N LEU A 20 -7.80 -3.58 6.61
CA LEU A 20 -7.37 -4.43 5.52
C LEU A 20 -5.99 -5.06 5.81
N ALA A 21 -5.04 -4.25 6.26
CA ALA A 21 -3.69 -4.70 6.57
C ALA A 21 -3.67 -5.76 7.68
N ARG A 22 -4.47 -5.57 8.75
CA ARG A 22 -4.61 -6.55 9.83
C ARG A 22 -5.24 -7.86 9.37
N ALA A 23 -6.32 -7.79 8.58
CA ALA A 23 -6.99 -8.97 8.04
C ALA A 23 -6.07 -9.74 7.07
N ALA A 24 -5.36 -9.02 6.20
CA ALA A 24 -4.39 -9.61 5.28
C ALA A 24 -3.25 -10.31 6.03
N ALA A 25 -2.72 -9.70 7.11
CA ALA A 25 -1.66 -10.31 7.92
C ALA A 25 -2.10 -11.66 8.50
N THR A 26 -3.30 -11.72 9.07
CA THR A 26 -3.87 -12.98 9.59
C THR A 26 -3.93 -14.06 8.50
N THR A 27 -4.39 -13.68 7.31
CA THR A 27 -4.49 -14.59 6.16
C THR A 27 -3.11 -15.07 5.70
N VAL A 28 -2.15 -14.15 5.55
CA VAL A 28 -0.80 -14.48 5.08
C VAL A 28 -0.06 -15.39 6.07
N VAL A 29 -0.16 -15.12 7.38
CA VAL A 29 0.42 -15.97 8.43
C VAL A 29 -0.14 -17.40 8.34
N GLU A 30 -1.46 -17.55 8.16
CA GLU A 30 -2.06 -18.89 8.02
C GLU A 30 -1.62 -19.59 6.72
N LEU A 31 -1.52 -18.86 5.60
CA LEU A 31 -1.00 -19.41 4.35
C LEU A 31 0.44 -19.87 4.48
N LEU A 32 1.30 -19.07 5.12
CA LEU A 32 2.70 -19.44 5.40
C LEU A 32 2.82 -20.67 6.30
N ARG A 33 1.97 -20.74 7.32
CA ARG A 33 1.92 -21.92 8.19
C ARG A 33 1.55 -23.18 7.39
N ARG A 34 0.54 -23.11 6.52
CA ARG A 34 0.11 -24.23 5.66
C ARG A 34 1.17 -24.61 4.63
N ALA A 35 1.94 -23.64 4.16
CA ALA A 35 3.08 -23.88 3.25
C ALA A 35 4.32 -24.44 3.96
N GLY A 36 4.26 -24.73 5.27
CA GLY A 36 5.39 -25.25 6.03
C GLY A 36 6.47 -24.21 6.32
N LYS A 37 6.14 -22.91 6.27
CA LYS A 37 7.07 -21.77 6.44
C LYS A 37 6.69 -20.86 7.63
N PRO A 38 6.53 -21.40 8.86
CA PRO A 38 5.95 -20.66 9.99
C PRO A 38 6.82 -19.52 10.53
N ARG A 39 8.05 -19.37 10.04
CA ARG A 39 9.01 -18.32 10.41
C ARG A 39 9.78 -17.79 9.19
N GLY A 40 9.28 -18.02 7.99
CA GLY A 40 9.90 -17.60 6.76
C GLY A 40 9.91 -16.07 6.63
N ARG A 41 10.95 -15.53 5.98
CA ARG A 41 11.05 -14.10 5.68
C ARG A 41 9.92 -13.67 4.74
N VAL A 42 9.37 -12.49 4.99
CA VAL A 42 8.39 -11.84 4.12
C VAL A 42 8.98 -10.54 3.58
N VAL A 43 8.85 -10.31 2.27
CA VAL A 43 9.14 -9.02 1.64
C VAL A 43 7.80 -8.34 1.34
N ASP A 44 7.60 -7.14 1.88
CA ASP A 44 6.36 -6.38 1.79
C ASP A 44 6.53 -5.15 0.90
N LEU A 45 5.94 -5.18 -0.28
CA LEU A 45 6.03 -4.14 -1.29
C LEU A 45 4.87 -3.15 -1.13
N GLY A 46 5.20 -1.88 -0.84
CA GLY A 46 4.22 -0.87 -0.43
C GLY A 46 3.80 -1.07 1.02
N CYS A 47 4.77 -1.18 1.94
CA CYS A 47 4.52 -1.54 3.35
C CYS A 47 3.74 -0.47 4.14
N GLY A 48 3.54 0.72 3.56
CA GLY A 48 2.77 1.81 4.16
C GLY A 48 3.26 2.17 5.56
N SER A 49 2.33 2.39 6.48
CA SER A 49 2.60 2.72 7.89
C SER A 49 3.02 1.54 8.76
N GLY A 50 3.32 0.37 8.18
CA GLY A 50 3.89 -0.77 8.88
C GLY A 50 2.90 -1.60 9.72
N ILE A 51 1.59 -1.41 9.57
CA ILE A 51 0.57 -2.19 10.30
C ILE A 51 0.69 -3.68 9.96
N PHE A 52 0.81 -4.00 8.67
CA PHE A 52 0.99 -5.36 8.20
C PHE A 52 2.34 -5.94 8.64
N ALA A 53 3.42 -5.17 8.47
CA ALA A 53 4.76 -5.56 8.90
C ALA A 53 4.83 -5.87 10.41
N ARG A 54 4.19 -5.06 11.24
CA ARG A 54 4.10 -5.28 12.70
C ARG A 54 3.42 -6.60 13.01
N ALA A 55 2.29 -6.88 12.40
CA ALA A 55 1.54 -8.11 12.65
C ALA A 55 2.34 -9.37 12.22
N LEU A 56 3.10 -9.29 11.14
CA LEU A 56 3.99 -10.38 10.72
C LEU A 56 5.15 -10.59 11.69
N LEU A 57 5.76 -9.51 12.20
CA LEU A 57 6.81 -9.60 13.23
C LEU A 57 6.28 -10.26 14.51
N ASP A 58 5.08 -9.88 14.96
CA ASP A 58 4.43 -10.47 16.13
C ASP A 58 4.15 -11.96 15.93
N ALA A 59 3.91 -12.40 14.70
CA ALA A 59 3.78 -13.80 14.33
C ALA A 59 5.14 -14.53 14.15
N GLY A 60 6.26 -13.83 14.30
CA GLY A 60 7.61 -14.39 14.24
C GLY A 60 8.24 -14.45 12.85
N HIS A 61 7.70 -13.71 11.88
CA HIS A 61 8.26 -13.60 10.53
C HIS A 61 9.20 -12.39 10.43
N PRO A 62 10.47 -12.55 10.00
CA PRO A 62 11.32 -11.41 9.63
C PRO A 62 10.73 -10.68 8.42
N VAL A 63 10.68 -9.34 8.49
CA VAL A 63 10.06 -8.51 7.44
C VAL A 63 11.08 -7.54 6.85
N ILE A 64 11.09 -7.45 5.51
CA ILE A 64 11.70 -6.37 4.75
C ILE A 64 10.57 -5.63 4.07
N GLY A 65 10.40 -4.33 4.36
CA GLY A 65 9.34 -3.50 3.79
C GLY A 65 9.90 -2.41 2.90
N TRP A 66 9.25 -2.16 1.75
CA TRP A 66 9.56 -1.06 0.86
C TRP A 66 8.35 -0.15 0.71
N ASP A 67 8.57 1.17 0.76
CA ASP A 67 7.54 2.15 0.42
C ASP A 67 8.19 3.40 -0.20
N ILE A 68 7.50 4.01 -1.17
CA ILE A 68 7.97 5.20 -1.86
C ILE A 68 7.74 6.48 -1.03
N SER A 69 6.87 6.43 -0.04
CA SER A 69 6.54 7.56 0.83
C SER A 69 7.45 7.63 2.06
N ALA A 70 8.21 8.72 2.17
CA ALA A 70 9.03 8.98 3.34
C ALA A 70 8.19 9.12 4.63
N ALA A 71 6.99 9.72 4.52
CA ALA A 71 6.07 9.88 5.64
C ALA A 71 5.55 8.53 6.14
N MET A 72 5.21 7.61 5.23
CA MET A 72 4.82 6.23 5.58
C MET A 72 5.96 5.47 6.26
N ILE A 73 7.16 5.53 5.70
CA ILE A 73 8.35 4.86 6.29
C ILE A 73 8.67 5.41 7.68
N ALA A 74 8.49 6.72 7.92
CA ALA A 74 8.70 7.30 9.25
C ALA A 74 7.74 6.67 10.28
N VAL A 75 6.44 6.61 9.97
CA VAL A 75 5.43 5.97 10.84
C VAL A 75 5.71 4.47 11.01
N ALA A 76 6.08 3.78 9.93
CA ALA A 76 6.36 2.35 9.95
C ALA A 76 7.54 1.99 10.85
N ARG A 77 8.60 2.81 10.88
CA ARG A 77 9.77 2.59 11.75
C ARG A 77 9.43 2.69 13.22
N GLU A 78 8.53 3.57 13.60
CA GLU A 78 8.04 3.66 14.97
C GLU A 78 7.17 2.46 15.35
N ARG A 79 6.33 1.99 14.44
CA ARG A 79 5.39 0.88 14.67
C ARG A 79 6.07 -0.48 14.66
N ALA A 80 6.97 -0.72 13.72
CA ALA A 80 7.59 -2.01 13.46
C ALA A 80 9.13 -1.93 13.51
N PRO A 81 9.73 -1.55 14.67
CA PRO A 81 11.18 -1.29 14.76
C PRO A 81 12.04 -2.52 14.49
N GLY A 82 11.46 -3.73 14.50
CA GLY A 82 12.14 -4.97 14.15
C GLY A 82 12.14 -5.30 12.65
N ALA A 83 11.46 -4.53 11.80
CA ALA A 83 11.48 -4.71 10.35
C ALA A 83 12.62 -3.92 9.70
N ASP A 84 13.16 -4.45 8.61
CA ASP A 84 14.08 -3.72 7.71
C ASP A 84 13.23 -2.88 6.74
N LEU A 85 13.04 -1.59 7.06
CA LEU A 85 12.15 -0.69 6.32
C LEU A 85 12.95 0.27 5.45
N ARG A 86 12.69 0.21 4.14
CA ARG A 86 13.47 0.88 3.10
C ARG A 86 12.60 1.86 2.32
N LEU A 87 13.11 3.08 2.13
CA LEU A 87 12.49 4.11 1.30
C LEU A 87 12.88 3.90 -0.17
N GLY A 88 11.91 3.78 -1.05
CA GLY A 88 12.15 3.67 -2.49
C GLY A 88 11.03 2.96 -3.24
N SER A 89 11.16 2.95 -4.57
CA SER A 89 10.26 2.19 -5.42
C SER A 89 10.40 0.68 -5.18
N PHE A 90 9.28 -0.01 -5.09
CA PHE A 90 9.29 -1.48 -5.05
C PHE A 90 9.74 -2.10 -6.38
N LEU A 91 9.72 -1.35 -7.48
CA LEU A 91 10.26 -1.80 -8.75
C LEU A 91 11.77 -1.99 -8.71
N ASP A 92 12.46 -1.25 -7.84
CA ASP A 92 13.90 -1.34 -7.62
C ASP A 92 14.26 -2.16 -6.37
N ALA A 93 13.23 -2.69 -5.67
CA ALA A 93 13.42 -3.40 -4.42
C ALA A 93 14.39 -4.58 -4.57
N GLU A 94 15.34 -4.68 -3.67
CA GLU A 94 16.16 -5.87 -3.52
C GLU A 94 15.31 -6.99 -2.90
N LEU A 95 15.23 -8.12 -3.58
CA LEU A 95 14.44 -9.27 -3.16
C LEU A 95 15.37 -10.42 -2.79
N PRO A 96 15.76 -10.55 -1.52
CA PRO A 96 16.52 -11.71 -1.07
C PRO A 96 15.64 -12.96 -1.05
N PRO A 97 16.21 -14.17 -0.96
CA PRO A 97 15.43 -15.40 -0.78
C PRO A 97 14.43 -15.26 0.35
N CYS A 98 13.15 -15.54 0.07
CA CYS A 98 12.05 -15.32 1.00
C CYS A 98 10.94 -16.35 0.88
N ALA A 99 10.18 -16.50 1.96
CA ALA A 99 9.03 -17.40 2.01
C ALA A 99 7.79 -16.78 1.38
N ALA A 100 7.67 -15.46 1.41
CA ALA A 100 6.60 -14.75 0.73
C ALA A 100 7.02 -13.36 0.27
N VAL A 101 6.38 -12.91 -0.81
CA VAL A 101 6.32 -11.51 -1.22
C VAL A 101 4.86 -11.07 -1.15
N THR A 102 4.63 -9.91 -0.55
CA THR A 102 3.29 -9.32 -0.39
C THR A 102 3.23 -7.93 -1.02
N ALA A 103 2.05 -7.54 -1.54
CA ALA A 103 1.76 -6.19 -2.02
C ALA A 103 0.29 -5.90 -1.75
N ILE A 104 -0.03 -5.40 -0.55
CA ILE A 104 -1.39 -5.23 -0.04
C ILE A 104 -1.81 -3.77 -0.07
N GLY A 105 -3.06 -3.51 -0.49
CA GLY A 105 -3.62 -2.17 -0.62
C GLY A 105 -3.52 -1.62 -2.04
N GLU A 106 -3.66 -2.48 -3.03
CA GLU A 106 -3.65 -2.14 -4.47
C GLU A 106 -2.34 -1.49 -4.94
N CYS A 107 -1.22 -1.72 -4.23
CA CYS A 107 0.07 -1.07 -4.50
C CYS A 107 0.52 -1.22 -5.95
N LEU A 108 0.29 -2.40 -6.55
CA LEU A 108 0.67 -2.69 -7.94
C LEU A 108 -0.19 -1.99 -8.98
N SER A 109 -1.26 -1.31 -8.58
CA SER A 109 -2.17 -0.59 -9.47
C SER A 109 -1.88 0.91 -9.54
N TYR A 110 -1.10 1.47 -8.62
CA TYR A 110 -0.81 2.90 -8.59
C TYR A 110 0.20 3.31 -9.67
N LEU A 111 -0.08 4.43 -10.34
CA LEU A 111 0.78 5.02 -11.39
C LEU A 111 1.69 6.14 -10.83
N PHE A 112 1.94 6.19 -9.54
CA PHE A 112 2.89 7.14 -8.95
C PHE A 112 4.33 6.85 -9.37
N ASP A 113 4.61 5.59 -9.60
CA ASP A 113 5.87 5.11 -10.10
C ASP A 113 5.74 4.94 -11.61
N GLU A 114 6.43 5.79 -12.37
CA GLU A 114 6.37 5.78 -13.84
C GLU A 114 6.76 4.42 -14.44
N GLY A 115 7.55 3.63 -13.70
CA GLY A 115 7.95 2.29 -14.11
C GLY A 115 6.83 1.24 -14.02
N VAL A 116 5.74 1.48 -13.29
CA VAL A 116 4.59 0.55 -13.20
C VAL A 116 3.86 0.45 -14.54
N ALA A 117 3.80 1.55 -15.31
CA ALA A 117 3.31 1.53 -16.67
C ALA A 117 4.35 0.86 -17.60
N GLY A 118 3.96 -0.21 -18.30
CA GLY A 118 4.83 -0.94 -19.21
C GLY A 118 5.48 -2.20 -18.61
N SER A 119 6.73 -2.49 -18.97
CA SER A 119 7.41 -3.74 -18.59
C SER A 119 7.95 -3.79 -17.14
N GLY A 120 7.72 -2.76 -16.34
CA GLY A 120 8.22 -2.71 -14.96
C GLY A 120 7.67 -3.81 -14.09
N LEU A 121 6.35 -4.05 -14.17
CA LEU A 121 5.70 -5.14 -13.41
C LEU A 121 6.13 -6.51 -13.89
N ASP A 122 6.33 -6.74 -15.20
CA ASP A 122 6.80 -8.02 -15.71
C ASP A 122 8.18 -8.36 -15.15
N ARG A 123 9.09 -7.38 -15.13
CA ARG A 123 10.41 -7.55 -14.52
C ARG A 123 10.33 -7.79 -13.01
N LEU A 124 9.42 -7.08 -12.32
CA LEU A 124 9.19 -7.30 -10.90
C LEU A 124 8.70 -8.71 -10.62
N PHE A 125 7.69 -9.20 -11.35
CA PHE A 125 7.18 -10.56 -11.18
C PHE A 125 8.24 -11.64 -11.47
N ALA A 126 9.07 -11.44 -12.49
CA ALA A 126 10.20 -12.34 -12.76
C ALA A 126 11.21 -12.39 -11.59
N ARG A 127 11.52 -11.24 -10.99
CA ARG A 127 12.42 -11.15 -9.82
C ARG A 127 11.76 -11.76 -8.57
N ILE A 128 10.47 -11.54 -8.36
CA ILE A 128 9.71 -12.18 -7.27
C ILE A 128 9.77 -13.69 -7.40
N HIS A 129 9.53 -14.21 -8.61
CA HIS A 129 9.62 -15.65 -8.85
C HIS A 129 10.99 -16.23 -8.53
N GLN A 130 12.06 -15.52 -8.85
CA GLN A 130 13.44 -15.94 -8.54
C GLN A 130 13.76 -15.85 -7.03
N ALA A 131 13.17 -14.89 -6.32
CA ALA A 131 13.41 -14.70 -4.89
C ALA A 131 12.60 -15.66 -4.01
N LEU A 132 11.45 -16.14 -4.50
CA LEU A 132 10.62 -17.06 -3.73
C LEU A 132 11.32 -18.44 -3.59
N GLU A 133 11.44 -18.88 -2.35
CA GLU A 133 11.85 -20.25 -2.03
C GLU A 133 10.84 -21.27 -2.60
N PRO A 134 11.24 -22.53 -2.82
CA PRO A 134 10.31 -23.59 -3.22
C PRO A 134 9.08 -23.63 -2.30
N GLY A 135 7.88 -23.56 -2.89
CA GLY A 135 6.60 -23.44 -2.16
C GLY A 135 6.37 -22.09 -1.50
N GLY A 136 7.15 -21.06 -1.87
CA GLY A 136 6.92 -19.67 -1.44
C GLY A 136 5.68 -19.06 -2.04
N LEU A 137 5.19 -17.98 -1.45
CA LEU A 137 3.90 -17.37 -1.77
C LEU A 137 4.07 -15.95 -2.32
N LEU A 138 3.29 -15.61 -3.34
CA LEU A 138 3.04 -14.23 -3.74
C LEU A 138 1.58 -13.89 -3.41
N VAL A 139 1.35 -12.88 -2.57
CA VAL A 139 0.01 -12.42 -2.16
C VAL A 139 -0.13 -10.94 -2.43
N PHE A 140 -1.08 -10.58 -3.27
CA PHE A 140 -1.34 -9.18 -3.62
C PHE A 140 -2.80 -8.94 -3.93
N ASP A 141 -3.21 -7.69 -3.92
CA ASP A 141 -4.49 -7.23 -4.42
C ASP A 141 -4.31 -6.13 -5.47
N VAL A 142 -5.30 -6.00 -6.33
CA VAL A 142 -5.31 -5.00 -7.40
C VAL A 142 -6.68 -4.35 -7.52
N ALA A 143 -6.69 -3.12 -8.02
CA ALA A 143 -7.94 -2.47 -8.40
C ALA A 143 -8.55 -3.18 -9.61
N ALA A 144 -9.76 -3.69 -9.45
CA ALA A 144 -10.51 -4.30 -10.56
C ALA A 144 -11.35 -3.26 -11.31
N PRO A 145 -11.56 -3.42 -12.62
CA PRO A 145 -12.53 -2.62 -13.38
C PRO A 145 -13.96 -2.74 -12.82
N GLY A 146 -14.76 -1.70 -12.98
CA GLY A 146 -16.16 -1.67 -12.53
C GLY A 146 -16.29 -1.36 -11.02
N ARG A 147 -15.30 -0.71 -10.44
CA ARG A 147 -15.33 -0.32 -9.04
C ARG A 147 -16.29 0.82 -8.77
N VAL A 148 -16.44 1.76 -9.71
CA VAL A 148 -17.41 2.85 -9.65
C VAL A 148 -18.71 2.37 -10.28
N ARG A 149 -19.70 2.05 -9.43
CA ARG A 149 -21.02 1.60 -9.90
C ARG A 149 -21.97 2.77 -9.95
N GLY A 150 -22.65 2.97 -11.11
CA GLY A 150 -23.64 3.98 -11.30
C GLY A 150 -23.06 5.34 -11.72
N ARG A 151 -23.37 6.42 -10.97
CA ARG A 151 -22.95 7.77 -11.37
C ARG A 151 -21.50 8.03 -10.99
N SER A 152 -20.68 8.46 -11.94
CA SER A 152 -19.31 8.92 -11.73
C SER A 152 -19.27 10.45 -11.76
N PRO A 153 -18.42 11.13 -10.95
CA PRO A 153 -17.60 10.54 -9.89
C PRO A 153 -18.41 10.17 -8.64
N GLN A 154 -17.91 9.20 -7.89
CA GLN A 154 -18.44 8.85 -6.56
C GLN A 154 -17.65 9.59 -5.48
N ARG A 155 -18.35 10.08 -4.47
CA ARG A 155 -17.76 10.79 -3.34
C ARG A 155 -18.03 10.03 -2.07
N SER A 156 -17.02 9.92 -1.24
CA SER A 156 -17.11 9.40 0.11
C SER A 156 -16.29 10.25 1.06
N TRP A 157 -16.67 10.26 2.34
CA TRP A 157 -15.87 10.91 3.33
C TRP A 157 -15.79 10.04 4.59
N ARG A 158 -14.72 10.23 5.34
CA ARG A 158 -14.52 9.63 6.66
C ARG A 158 -13.94 10.67 7.59
N GLU A 159 -14.22 10.51 8.88
CA GLU A 159 -13.70 11.38 9.93
C GLU A 159 -13.19 10.57 11.11
N GLY A 160 -12.25 11.13 11.86
CA GLY A 160 -11.77 10.69 13.14
C GLY A 160 -11.80 11.85 14.15
N GLY A 161 -11.13 11.70 15.29
CA GLY A 161 -11.16 12.72 16.35
C GLY A 161 -10.55 14.07 15.93
N ASP A 162 -9.51 14.07 15.10
CA ASP A 162 -8.74 15.24 14.70
C ASP A 162 -8.49 15.31 13.19
N TRP A 163 -9.17 14.47 12.40
CA TRP A 163 -9.01 14.44 10.96
C TRP A 163 -10.32 14.13 10.23
N ALA A 164 -10.37 14.56 8.97
CA ALA A 164 -11.35 14.10 8.00
C ALA A 164 -10.68 13.91 6.63
N VAL A 165 -11.22 13.00 5.83
CA VAL A 165 -10.78 12.77 4.45
C VAL A 165 -11.98 12.69 3.52
N LEU A 166 -11.94 13.47 2.45
CA LEU A 166 -12.88 13.40 1.33
C LEU A 166 -12.17 12.68 0.17
N VAL A 167 -12.82 11.66 -0.37
CA VAL A 167 -12.32 10.91 -1.53
C VAL A 167 -13.35 11.00 -2.64
N GLU A 168 -12.93 11.51 -3.78
CA GLU A 168 -13.69 11.47 -5.03
C GLU A 168 -13.03 10.43 -5.94
N VAL A 169 -13.82 9.49 -6.44
CA VAL A 169 -13.36 8.40 -7.31
C VAL A 169 -14.07 8.50 -8.65
N ASP A 170 -13.29 8.57 -9.71
CA ASP A 170 -13.76 8.56 -11.10
C ASP A 170 -13.13 7.39 -11.86
N GLU A 171 -13.92 6.71 -12.69
CA GLU A 171 -13.46 5.56 -13.48
C GLU A 171 -13.74 5.80 -14.97
N ASP A 172 -12.66 5.89 -15.75
CA ASP A 172 -12.69 5.85 -17.20
C ASP A 172 -12.49 4.40 -17.67
N ALA A 173 -13.60 3.74 -17.98
CA ALA A 173 -13.59 2.35 -18.44
C ALA A 173 -12.87 2.18 -19.79
N THR A 174 -12.88 3.21 -20.65
CA THR A 174 -12.22 3.17 -21.97
C THR A 174 -10.73 3.27 -21.82
N ALA A 175 -10.25 4.20 -20.99
CA ALA A 175 -8.83 4.36 -20.69
C ALA A 175 -8.33 3.34 -19.65
N GLN A 176 -9.21 2.49 -19.11
CA GLN A 176 -8.92 1.58 -18.01
C GLN A 176 -8.20 2.29 -16.85
N ARG A 177 -8.72 3.44 -16.48
CA ARG A 177 -8.11 4.30 -15.45
C ARG A 177 -9.11 4.63 -14.35
N LEU A 178 -8.68 4.42 -13.11
CA LEU A 178 -9.38 4.86 -11.92
C LEU A 178 -8.60 6.02 -11.32
N THR A 179 -9.26 7.16 -11.12
CA THR A 179 -8.66 8.36 -10.53
C THR A 179 -9.26 8.59 -9.15
N ARG A 180 -8.42 8.84 -8.15
CA ARG A 180 -8.83 9.24 -6.81
C ARG A 180 -8.30 10.64 -6.51
N ALA A 181 -9.20 11.60 -6.32
CA ALA A 181 -8.88 12.90 -5.75
C ALA A 181 -9.13 12.83 -4.24
N ILE A 182 -8.09 13.09 -3.45
CA ILE A 182 -8.12 12.97 -2.00
C ILE A 182 -7.88 14.34 -1.38
N THR A 183 -8.80 14.79 -0.52
CA THR A 183 -8.65 16.03 0.26
C THR A 183 -8.62 15.65 1.73
N THR A 184 -7.56 16.05 2.41
CA THR A 184 -7.34 15.78 3.83
C THR A 184 -7.58 17.04 4.64
N PHE A 185 -8.18 16.88 5.81
CA PHE A 185 -8.32 17.90 6.83
C PHE A 185 -7.73 17.36 8.13
N ARG A 186 -6.87 18.11 8.76
CA ARG A 186 -6.28 17.76 10.04
C ARG A 186 -6.36 18.94 11.01
N ALA A 187 -6.86 18.69 12.22
CA ALA A 187 -6.80 19.67 13.29
C ALA A 187 -5.33 19.79 13.74
N VAL A 188 -4.78 20.99 13.62
CA VAL A 188 -3.45 21.30 14.17
C VAL A 188 -3.67 21.83 15.59
N PRO A 189 -3.01 21.25 16.63
CA PRO A 189 -3.08 21.81 17.97
C PRO A 189 -2.66 23.28 17.92
N ALA A 190 -3.56 24.17 18.34
CA ALA A 190 -3.31 25.59 18.28
C ALA A 190 -2.10 25.99 19.13
N ARG A 191 -1.10 26.56 18.49
CA ARG A 191 -0.28 27.54 19.19
C ARG A 191 -1.11 28.85 19.21
N GLY A 192 -2.10 28.89 20.09
CA GLY A 192 -2.79 30.12 20.42
C GLY A 192 -4.12 30.44 19.72
N GLU A 193 -4.51 29.86 18.59
CA GLU A 193 -5.85 30.05 17.98
C GLU A 193 -6.12 28.90 16.99
N GLY A 194 -7.34 28.35 17.03
CA GLY A 194 -7.72 27.15 16.26
C GLY A 194 -7.63 27.35 14.75
N SER A 195 -6.59 26.81 14.14
CA SER A 195 -6.42 26.75 12.69
C SER A 195 -6.57 25.31 12.22
N SER A 196 -7.46 25.06 11.28
CA SER A 196 -7.56 23.81 10.54
C SER A 196 -6.79 23.94 9.23
N ARG A 197 -5.93 22.98 8.92
CA ARG A 197 -5.21 22.91 7.65
C ARG A 197 -5.94 21.95 6.69
N ALA A 198 -6.31 22.45 5.53
CA ALA A 198 -6.80 21.62 4.44
C ALA A 198 -5.66 21.41 3.43
N THR A 199 -5.39 20.17 3.06
CA THR A 199 -4.39 19.84 2.05
C THR A 199 -5.03 18.93 1.00
N ALA A 200 -4.95 19.34 -0.27
CA ALA A 200 -5.34 18.48 -1.38
C ALA A 200 -4.13 17.64 -1.80
N ALA A 201 -4.25 16.33 -1.73
CA ALA A 201 -3.27 15.45 -2.33
C ALA A 201 -3.48 15.40 -3.86
N PRO A 202 -2.43 15.24 -4.66
CA PRO A 202 -2.59 15.08 -6.11
C PRO A 202 -3.46 13.86 -6.40
N ALA A 203 -4.28 13.97 -7.46
CA ALA A 203 -5.15 12.86 -7.87
C ALA A 203 -4.30 11.62 -8.17
N SER A 204 -4.56 10.54 -7.47
CA SER A 204 -3.90 9.26 -7.73
C SER A 204 -4.63 8.53 -8.85
N ALA A 205 -3.89 8.19 -9.92
CA ALA A 205 -4.41 7.35 -10.99
C ALA A 205 -3.99 5.89 -10.73
N CYS A 206 -4.91 4.97 -10.97
CA CYS A 206 -4.72 3.54 -10.82
C CYS A 206 -5.06 2.84 -12.14
N ASN A 207 -4.22 1.91 -12.56
CA ASN A 207 -4.49 1.09 -13.75
C ASN A 207 -5.05 -0.28 -13.32
N PRO A 208 -6.34 -0.57 -13.55
CA PRO A 208 -6.94 -1.85 -13.17
C PRO A 208 -6.49 -3.03 -14.05
N ALA A 209 -5.76 -2.79 -15.15
CA ALA A 209 -5.32 -3.84 -16.07
C ALA A 209 -3.95 -4.47 -15.71
N ALA A 210 -3.35 -4.10 -14.59
CA ALA A 210 -2.04 -4.63 -14.18
C ALA A 210 -2.06 -6.08 -13.64
N ALA A 211 -3.18 -6.79 -13.74
CA ALA A 211 -3.23 -8.22 -13.43
C ALA A 211 -2.53 -9.03 -14.52
N PRO A 212 -1.66 -10.00 -14.19
CA PRO A 212 -1.00 -10.85 -15.17
C PRO A 212 -2.05 -11.63 -15.98
N ASN A 213 -1.89 -11.59 -17.30
CA ASN A 213 -2.71 -12.36 -18.23
C ASN A 213 -2.53 -13.85 -17.88
N ARG A 214 -3.60 -14.55 -17.54
CA ARG A 214 -3.56 -16.01 -17.36
C ARG A 214 -3.38 -16.64 -18.73
N SER A 215 -2.20 -17.07 -19.05
CA SER A 215 -1.93 -18.05 -20.09
C SER A 215 -1.83 -19.45 -19.49
#